data_e70742da8c790414c0434ece155e250e
#
_entry.id   e70742da8c790414c0434ece155e250e
#
_cell.length_a   1.000
_cell.length_b   1.000
_cell.length_c   1.000
_cell.angle_alpha   90.00
_cell.angle_beta   90.00
_cell.angle_gamma   90.00
#
_symmetry.space_group_name_H-M   'P 1'
#
loop_
_entity.id
_entity.type
_entity.pdbx_description
1 polymer ?
#
loop_
_entity_poly.entity_id
_entity_poly.type
_entity_poly.pdbx_seq_one_letter_code
_entity_poly.pdbx_strand_id
1 'polypeptide(L)'
;MKLLSISAKGLPLFKGELHITFFAGQRVSEADKSQLHLLRKGSSYYLNNAISLIGINASGKTSTLKVVLLALNMLNNEPINHIETRDILGQSKKVTLDICFFSDCDEICRLETVIATTLGKNKEIKYTIKEETLWTKPASSVTTKKQLLDFDGITPSAKRSNDEAFLPSDISIIIAYNKQ
;
A
#
# COMPACT_ATOMS: atom_id res chain seq x y z
N MET A 1 -8.19 9.95 0.93
CA MET A 1 -7.05 9.10 0.45
C MET A 1 -7.54 8.07 -0.59
N LYS A 2 -6.81 7.83 -1.71
CA LYS A 2 -7.18 6.88 -2.78
C LYS A 2 -5.99 5.99 -3.13
N LEU A 3 -6.17 4.65 -3.15
CA LEU A 3 -5.12 3.72 -3.54
C LEU A 3 -4.80 3.83 -5.03
N LEU A 4 -3.51 3.79 -5.37
CA LEU A 4 -3.00 3.76 -6.74
C LEU A 4 -2.44 2.39 -7.08
N SER A 5 -1.61 1.81 -6.21
CA SER A 5 -1.11 0.45 -6.35
C SER A 5 -0.71 -0.15 -5.02
N ILE A 6 -0.68 -1.47 -4.98
CA ILE A 6 -0.11 -2.26 -3.89
C ILE A 6 0.79 -3.31 -4.51
N SER A 7 2.03 -3.41 -4.03
CA SER A 7 2.91 -4.54 -4.28
C SER A 7 3.25 -5.23 -2.97
N ALA A 8 3.29 -6.55 -2.97
CA ALA A 8 3.64 -7.34 -1.80
C ALA A 8 4.58 -8.49 -2.18
N LYS A 9 5.71 -8.60 -1.47
CA LYS A 9 6.75 -9.60 -1.68
C LYS A 9 7.03 -10.38 -0.41
N GLY A 10 7.25 -11.68 -0.54
CA GLY A 10 7.55 -12.55 0.61
C GLY A 10 6.30 -13.10 1.32
N LEU A 11 5.11 -12.90 0.76
CA LEU A 11 3.88 -13.51 1.27
C LEU A 11 3.90 -15.03 1.06
N PRO A 12 3.56 -15.86 2.06
CA PRO A 12 3.71 -17.33 1.97
C PRO A 12 2.79 -17.97 0.92
N LEU A 13 1.66 -17.36 0.62
CA LEU A 13 0.68 -17.90 -0.34
C LEU A 13 0.97 -17.48 -1.81
N PHE A 14 1.97 -16.64 -2.03
CA PHE A 14 2.34 -16.17 -3.36
C PHE A 14 3.77 -16.59 -3.68
N LYS A 15 3.99 -17.29 -4.81
CA LYS A 15 5.33 -17.74 -5.25
C LYS A 15 6.26 -16.61 -5.71
N GLY A 16 5.76 -15.40 -5.82
CA GLY A 16 6.50 -14.24 -6.29
C GLY A 16 5.98 -12.97 -5.67
N GLU A 17 6.04 -11.90 -6.42
CA GLU A 17 5.51 -10.60 -6.04
C GLU A 17 4.06 -10.47 -6.50
N LEU A 18 3.17 -10.08 -5.59
CA LEU A 18 1.82 -9.65 -5.92
C LEU A 18 1.87 -8.18 -6.32
N HIS A 19 1.26 -7.82 -7.44
CA HIS A 19 1.11 -6.42 -7.85
C HIS A 19 -0.32 -6.14 -8.27
N ILE A 20 -0.93 -5.10 -7.68
CA ILE A 20 -2.30 -4.68 -7.94
C ILE A 20 -2.29 -3.19 -8.28
N THR A 21 -2.96 -2.79 -9.35
CA THR A 21 -3.16 -1.39 -9.74
C THR A 21 -4.63 -1.02 -9.67
N PHE A 22 -4.92 0.18 -9.19
CA PHE A 22 -6.27 0.72 -8.99
C PHE A 22 -6.61 1.83 -10.01
N PHE A 23 -5.69 2.19 -10.87
CA PHE A 23 -5.90 3.19 -11.92
C PHE A 23 -5.99 2.55 -13.31
N ALA A 24 -6.66 3.22 -14.25
CA ALA A 24 -6.80 2.76 -15.61
C ALA A 24 -5.45 2.72 -16.33
N GLY A 25 -4.96 1.51 -16.66
CA GLY A 25 -3.67 1.28 -17.32
C GLY A 25 -3.67 1.79 -18.77
N GLN A 26 -4.80 1.71 -19.46
CA GLN A 26 -4.96 2.13 -20.86
C GLN A 26 -5.44 3.60 -20.95
N ARG A 27 -5.42 4.15 -22.17
CA ARG A 27 -6.04 5.44 -22.47
C ARG A 27 -7.55 5.33 -22.31
N VAL A 28 -8.13 6.22 -21.52
CA VAL A 28 -9.58 6.26 -21.28
C VAL A 28 -10.26 6.98 -22.44
N SER A 29 -11.26 6.34 -23.08
CA SER A 29 -12.07 6.96 -24.10
C SER A 29 -13.08 7.94 -23.49
N GLU A 30 -13.66 8.83 -24.29
CA GLU A 30 -14.68 9.76 -23.83
C GLU A 30 -15.93 9.01 -23.28
N ALA A 31 -16.29 7.87 -23.90
CA ALA A 31 -17.42 7.06 -23.47
C ALA A 31 -17.19 6.41 -22.06
N ASP A 32 -15.94 6.07 -21.76
CA ASP A 32 -15.60 5.38 -20.50
C ASP A 32 -15.40 6.32 -19.32
N LYS A 33 -15.20 7.63 -19.58
CA LYS A 33 -14.93 8.63 -18.52
C LYS A 33 -16.02 8.67 -17.45
N SER A 34 -17.27 8.44 -17.83
CA SER A 34 -18.41 8.44 -16.89
C SER A 34 -18.37 7.27 -15.91
N GLN A 35 -17.68 6.18 -16.25
CA GLN A 35 -17.57 4.96 -15.45
C GLN A 35 -16.33 4.95 -14.54
N LEU A 36 -15.47 5.94 -14.65
CA LEU A 36 -14.21 6.04 -13.93
C LEU A 36 -14.19 7.30 -13.07
N HIS A 37 -13.36 7.24 -12.02
CA HIS A 37 -13.18 8.39 -11.15
C HIS A 37 -11.90 9.16 -11.55
N LEU A 38 -12.04 10.44 -11.87
CA LEU A 38 -10.88 11.29 -12.16
C LEU A 38 -10.01 11.41 -10.89
N LEU A 39 -8.73 11.12 -10.99
CA LEU A 39 -7.81 11.19 -9.84
C LEU A 39 -7.80 12.60 -9.24
N ARG A 40 -7.65 13.61 -10.09
CA ARG A 40 -7.52 15.01 -9.75
C ARG A 40 -8.12 15.89 -10.85
N LYS A 41 -8.75 17.01 -10.49
CA LYS A 41 -9.24 17.98 -11.47
C LYS A 41 -8.10 18.48 -12.35
N GLY A 42 -8.28 18.38 -13.66
CA GLY A 42 -7.27 18.76 -14.65
C GLY A 42 -6.22 17.69 -14.97
N SER A 43 -6.28 16.52 -14.33
CA SER A 43 -5.43 15.38 -14.72
C SER A 43 -6.07 14.54 -15.84
N SER A 44 -5.27 13.70 -16.49
CA SER A 44 -5.72 12.69 -17.45
C SER A 44 -5.75 11.28 -16.85
N TYR A 45 -5.64 11.16 -15.53
CA TYR A 45 -5.55 9.89 -14.82
C TYR A 45 -6.86 9.54 -14.16
N TYR A 46 -7.29 8.30 -14.34
CA TYR A 46 -8.56 7.81 -13.83
C TYR A 46 -8.34 6.60 -12.96
N LEU A 47 -9.07 6.55 -11.86
CA LEU A 47 -9.16 5.37 -10.98
C LEU A 47 -10.31 4.49 -11.42
N ASN A 48 -10.12 3.19 -11.26
CA ASN A 48 -11.19 2.22 -11.45
C ASN A 48 -12.20 2.32 -10.30
N ASN A 49 -13.49 2.46 -10.61
CA ASN A 49 -14.55 2.47 -9.59
C ASN A 49 -14.78 1.07 -9.01
N ALA A 50 -14.48 0.03 -9.77
CA ALA A 50 -14.58 -1.35 -9.36
C ALA A 50 -13.47 -2.20 -9.99
N ILE A 51 -13.00 -3.21 -9.26
CA ILE A 51 -12.05 -4.20 -9.72
C ILE A 51 -12.62 -5.59 -9.45
N SER A 52 -12.71 -6.43 -10.46
CA SER A 52 -13.12 -7.81 -10.33
C SER A 52 -11.91 -8.75 -10.28
N LEU A 53 -11.87 -9.65 -9.31
CA LEU A 53 -10.90 -10.74 -9.23
C LEU A 53 -11.54 -12.01 -9.78
N ILE A 54 -11.12 -12.41 -10.98
CA ILE A 54 -11.65 -13.59 -11.67
C ILE A 54 -10.58 -14.69 -11.65
N GLY A 55 -10.99 -15.92 -11.43
CA GLY A 55 -10.10 -17.08 -11.42
C GLY A 55 -10.79 -18.31 -10.85
N ILE A 56 -10.18 -19.47 -11.08
CA ILE A 56 -10.63 -20.76 -10.53
C ILE A 56 -10.58 -20.76 -8.99
N ASN A 57 -11.23 -21.72 -8.36
CA ASN A 57 -11.14 -21.88 -6.92
C ASN A 57 -9.69 -22.11 -6.48
N ALA A 58 -9.34 -21.62 -5.29
CA ALA A 58 -7.97 -21.63 -4.75
C ALA A 58 -6.91 -20.82 -5.55
N SER A 59 -7.32 -19.93 -6.47
CA SER A 59 -6.39 -19.08 -7.24
C SER A 59 -5.85 -17.87 -6.47
N GLY A 60 -6.11 -17.76 -5.16
CA GLY A 60 -5.60 -16.64 -4.35
C GLY A 60 -6.47 -15.38 -4.32
N LYS A 61 -7.70 -15.39 -4.87
CA LYS A 61 -8.59 -14.22 -4.87
C LYS A 61 -8.83 -13.63 -3.48
N THR A 62 -9.23 -14.47 -2.53
CA THR A 62 -9.43 -14.07 -1.14
C THR A 62 -8.14 -13.56 -0.48
N SER A 63 -7.02 -14.19 -0.77
CA SER A 63 -5.71 -13.76 -0.27
C SER A 63 -5.31 -12.39 -0.82
N THR A 64 -5.60 -12.12 -2.10
CA THR A 64 -5.40 -10.80 -2.72
C THR A 64 -6.25 -9.73 -2.03
N LEU A 65 -7.54 -10.01 -1.75
CA LEU A 65 -8.40 -9.09 -1.01
C LEU A 65 -7.89 -8.84 0.41
N LYS A 66 -7.38 -9.87 1.10
CA LYS A 66 -6.77 -9.71 2.43
C LYS A 66 -5.56 -8.76 2.40
N VAL A 67 -4.73 -8.82 1.35
CA VAL A 67 -3.61 -7.89 1.19
C VAL A 67 -4.11 -6.44 1.01
N VAL A 68 -5.16 -6.25 0.21
CA VAL A 68 -5.77 -4.90 0.04
C VAL A 68 -6.30 -4.37 1.37
N LEU A 69 -7.03 -5.20 2.12
CA LEU A 69 -7.58 -4.80 3.44
C LEU A 69 -6.46 -4.53 4.45
N LEU A 70 -5.40 -5.35 4.47
CA LEU A 70 -4.23 -5.11 5.31
C LEU A 70 -3.60 -3.73 5.00
N ALA A 71 -3.39 -3.41 3.72
CA ALA A 71 -2.84 -2.13 3.30
C ALA A 71 -3.73 -0.94 3.72
N LEU A 72 -5.05 -1.04 3.49
CA LEU A 72 -6.01 0.00 3.88
C LEU A 72 -6.02 0.23 5.39
N ASN A 73 -6.04 -0.83 6.20
CA ASN A 73 -6.07 -0.72 7.65
C ASN A 73 -4.75 -0.12 8.18
N MET A 74 -3.60 -0.48 7.60
CA MET A 74 -2.32 0.16 7.93
C MET A 74 -2.34 1.66 7.61
N LEU A 75 -2.86 2.06 6.44
CA LEU A 75 -3.00 3.47 6.05
C LEU A 75 -3.98 4.23 6.97
N ASN A 76 -4.94 3.52 7.59
CA ASN A 76 -5.87 4.07 8.59
C ASN A 76 -5.30 4.03 10.02
N ASN A 77 -3.99 3.85 10.19
CA ASN A 77 -3.27 3.83 11.48
C ASN A 77 -3.62 2.65 12.40
N GLU A 78 -4.18 1.57 11.88
CA GLU A 78 -4.47 0.38 12.68
C GLU A 78 -3.17 -0.40 12.94
N PRO A 79 -2.88 -0.78 14.21
CA PRO A 79 -1.73 -1.62 14.51
C PRO A 79 -1.81 -2.97 13.79
N ILE A 80 -0.72 -3.41 13.14
CA ILE A 80 -0.73 -4.65 12.33
C ILE A 80 -1.22 -5.85 13.13
N ASN A 81 -0.86 -5.93 14.41
CA ASN A 81 -1.27 -7.05 15.26
C ASN A 81 -2.77 -7.06 15.60
N HIS A 82 -3.49 -5.98 15.36
CA HIS A 82 -4.94 -5.87 15.56
C HIS A 82 -5.74 -6.09 14.26
N ILE A 83 -5.09 -5.98 13.08
CA ILE A 83 -5.75 -6.16 11.79
C ILE A 83 -6.18 -7.63 11.62
N GLU A 84 -7.46 -7.85 11.32
CA GLU A 84 -8.02 -9.21 11.16
C GLU A 84 -7.35 -9.99 10.02
N THR A 85 -7.00 -9.31 8.93
CA THR A 85 -6.40 -9.93 7.74
C THR A 85 -4.89 -10.14 7.84
N ARG A 86 -4.26 -9.86 9.01
CA ARG A 86 -2.82 -10.03 9.23
C ARG A 86 -2.32 -11.47 9.05
N ASP A 87 -3.21 -12.46 9.12
CA ASP A 87 -2.91 -13.87 8.89
C ASP A 87 -2.30 -14.15 7.51
N ILE A 88 -2.52 -13.24 6.52
CA ILE A 88 -1.90 -13.33 5.19
C ILE A 88 -0.36 -13.23 5.25
N LEU A 89 0.19 -12.59 6.28
CA LEU A 89 1.63 -12.48 6.51
C LEU A 89 2.25 -13.81 6.92
N GLY A 90 1.46 -14.70 7.54
CA GLY A 90 1.88 -16.02 8.00
C GLY A 90 3.10 -15.97 8.93
N GLN A 91 4.00 -16.93 8.77
CA GLN A 91 5.27 -17.00 9.51
C GLN A 91 6.47 -16.57 8.65
N SER A 92 6.25 -15.72 7.66
CA SER A 92 7.31 -15.23 6.80
C SER A 92 8.33 -14.42 7.61
N LYS A 93 9.62 -14.69 7.41
CA LYS A 93 10.70 -13.94 8.08
C LYS A 93 10.72 -12.48 7.68
N LYS A 94 10.35 -12.20 6.44
CA LYS A 94 10.33 -10.85 5.87
C LYS A 94 9.23 -10.75 4.81
N VAL A 95 8.32 -9.79 4.99
CA VAL A 95 7.35 -9.36 3.97
C VAL A 95 7.62 -7.90 3.68
N THR A 96 7.74 -7.55 2.40
CA THR A 96 7.80 -6.14 1.97
C THR A 96 6.46 -5.77 1.36
N LEU A 97 5.85 -4.73 1.86
CA LEU A 97 4.61 -4.14 1.36
C LEU A 97 4.92 -2.74 0.85
N ASP A 98 4.59 -2.47 -0.41
CA ASP A 98 4.78 -1.19 -1.08
C ASP A 98 3.42 -0.67 -1.52
N ILE A 99 3.00 0.46 -0.97
CA ILE A 99 1.68 1.04 -1.16
C ILE A 99 1.84 2.43 -1.76
N CYS A 100 1.31 2.64 -2.97
CA CYS A 100 1.19 3.97 -3.56
C CYS A 100 -0.25 4.46 -3.43
N PHE A 101 -0.43 5.70 -3.02
CA PHE A 101 -1.74 6.30 -2.82
C PHE A 101 -1.72 7.80 -3.12
N PHE A 102 -2.89 8.33 -3.42
CA PHE A 102 -3.12 9.77 -3.57
C PHE A 102 -3.74 10.28 -2.28
N SER A 103 -3.11 11.29 -1.68
CA SER A 103 -3.54 11.90 -0.42
C SER A 103 -4.57 13.00 -0.63
N ASP A 104 -5.22 13.42 0.44
CA ASP A 104 -6.16 14.53 0.42
C ASP A 104 -5.45 15.90 0.33
N CYS A 105 -4.12 15.92 0.53
CA CYS A 105 -3.26 17.11 0.34
C CYS A 105 -2.77 17.32 -1.11
N ASP A 106 -3.39 16.67 -2.11
CA ASP A 106 -3.00 16.72 -3.53
C ASP A 106 -1.57 16.21 -3.79
N GLU A 107 -1.15 15.18 -3.03
CA GLU A 107 0.14 14.54 -3.16
C GLU A 107 0.01 13.07 -3.57
N ILE A 108 1.02 12.57 -4.28
CA ILE A 108 1.22 11.16 -4.53
C ILE A 108 2.25 10.66 -3.55
N CYS A 109 1.87 9.64 -2.79
CA CYS A 109 2.67 9.06 -1.72
C CYS A 109 3.02 7.62 -2.05
N ARG A 110 4.21 7.18 -1.61
CA ARG A 110 4.67 5.79 -1.60
C ARG A 110 5.13 5.43 -0.21
N LEU A 111 4.54 4.40 0.37
CA LEU A 111 4.90 3.84 1.65
C LEU A 111 5.46 2.44 1.43
N GLU A 112 6.76 2.26 1.66
CA GLU A 112 7.41 0.96 1.67
C GLU A 112 7.60 0.50 3.11
N THR A 113 7.06 -0.67 3.45
CA THR A 113 7.07 -1.23 4.79
C THR A 113 7.65 -2.63 4.77
N VAL A 114 8.65 -2.88 5.60
CA VAL A 114 9.24 -4.20 5.84
C VAL A 114 8.72 -4.74 7.16
N ILE A 115 7.95 -5.82 7.07
CA ILE A 115 7.33 -6.50 8.21
C ILE A 115 8.08 -7.81 8.48
N ALA A 116 8.43 -8.04 9.74
CA ALA A 116 9.01 -9.30 10.21
C ALA A 116 8.08 -9.98 11.20
N THR A 117 8.08 -11.31 11.15
CA THR A 117 7.38 -12.16 12.12
C THR A 117 8.31 -12.50 13.26
N THR A 118 7.82 -12.35 14.48
CA THR A 118 8.49 -12.80 15.70
C THR A 118 7.57 -13.75 16.46
N LEU A 119 8.15 -14.77 17.10
CA LEU A 119 7.42 -15.67 17.99
C LEU A 119 7.54 -15.16 19.42
N GLY A 120 6.42 -14.84 20.02
CA GLY A 120 6.34 -14.48 21.44
C GLY A 120 6.61 -15.68 22.38
N LYS A 121 6.74 -15.43 23.68
CA LYS A 121 7.02 -16.45 24.71
C LYS A 121 5.99 -17.60 24.71
N ASN A 122 4.74 -17.32 24.36
CA ASN A 122 3.64 -18.29 24.29
C ASN A 122 3.43 -18.88 22.88
N LYS A 123 4.42 -18.80 22.00
CA LYS A 123 4.31 -19.17 20.57
C LYS A 123 3.29 -18.30 19.80
N GLU A 124 2.86 -17.18 20.35
CA GLU A 124 2.04 -16.23 19.63
C GLU A 124 2.84 -15.59 18.50
N ILE A 125 2.23 -15.51 17.33
CA ILE A 125 2.81 -14.83 16.19
C ILE A 125 2.58 -13.33 16.38
N LYS A 126 3.68 -12.55 16.41
CA LYS A 126 3.65 -11.09 16.43
C LYS A 126 4.35 -10.54 15.20
N TYR A 127 3.77 -9.51 14.62
CA TYR A 127 4.31 -8.80 13.48
C TYR A 127 4.93 -7.49 13.94
N THR A 128 6.10 -7.18 13.39
CA THR A 128 6.87 -5.98 13.73
C THR A 128 7.31 -5.30 12.45
N ILE A 129 7.09 -4.01 12.35
CA ILE A 129 7.65 -3.18 11.28
C ILE A 129 9.13 -2.96 11.59
N LYS A 130 10.03 -3.43 10.72
CA LYS A 130 11.47 -3.30 10.86
C LYS A 130 12.01 -2.06 10.18
N GLU A 131 11.52 -1.82 8.98
CA GLU A 131 11.91 -0.68 8.15
C GLU A 131 10.66 -0.10 7.54
N GLU A 132 10.60 1.20 7.46
CA GLU A 132 9.49 1.88 6.78
C GLU A 132 9.98 3.21 6.24
N THR A 133 9.59 3.51 5.01
CA THR A 133 9.97 4.75 4.34
C THR A 133 8.76 5.31 3.60
N LEU A 134 8.52 6.60 3.79
CA LEU A 134 7.48 7.36 3.10
C LEU A 134 8.15 8.36 2.15
N TRP A 135 7.72 8.37 0.91
CA TRP A 135 8.02 9.41 -0.08
C TRP A 135 6.75 10.11 -0.46
N THR A 136 6.85 11.41 -0.66
CA THR A 136 5.75 12.25 -1.15
C THR A 136 6.22 13.10 -2.31
N LYS A 137 5.31 13.38 -3.24
CA LYS A 137 5.52 14.34 -4.33
C LYS A 137 4.21 15.03 -4.70
N PRO A 138 4.25 16.29 -5.11
CA PRO A 138 3.05 17.00 -5.58
C PRO A 138 2.44 16.30 -6.78
N ALA A 139 1.12 16.07 -6.77
CA ALA A 139 0.45 15.45 -7.91
C ALA A 139 0.51 16.30 -9.17
N SER A 140 0.73 17.61 -9.03
CA SER A 140 0.96 18.55 -10.13
C SER A 140 2.25 18.28 -10.92
N SER A 141 3.25 17.64 -10.30
CA SER A 141 4.52 17.27 -10.96
C SER A 141 4.41 16.07 -11.89
N VAL A 142 3.29 15.35 -11.84
CA VAL A 142 3.09 14.11 -12.60
C VAL A 142 2.38 14.41 -13.91
N THR A 143 3.08 14.21 -15.02
CA THR A 143 2.57 14.43 -16.39
C THR A 143 2.32 13.16 -17.18
N THR A 144 2.88 12.02 -16.74
CA THR A 144 2.72 10.71 -17.38
C THR A 144 2.31 9.64 -16.40
N LYS A 145 1.61 8.59 -16.85
CA LYS A 145 1.22 7.44 -16.00
C LYS A 145 2.42 6.74 -15.34
N LYS A 146 3.55 6.66 -16.04
CA LYS A 146 4.77 6.07 -15.49
C LYS A 146 5.22 6.83 -14.26
N GLN A 147 5.15 8.16 -14.30
CA GLN A 147 5.54 9.00 -13.17
C GLN A 147 4.62 8.87 -11.95
N LEU A 148 3.40 8.31 -12.07
CA LEU A 148 2.55 8.06 -10.91
C LEU A 148 3.26 7.19 -9.86
N LEU A 149 3.94 6.15 -10.30
CA LEU A 149 4.61 5.16 -9.42
C LEU A 149 6.13 5.31 -9.37
N ASP A 150 6.70 6.26 -10.13
CA ASP A 150 8.13 6.50 -10.20
C ASP A 150 8.55 7.50 -9.12
N PHE A 151 9.36 7.06 -8.17
CA PHE A 151 9.90 7.87 -7.07
C PHE A 151 11.43 7.97 -7.14
N ASP A 152 12.04 7.65 -8.29
CA ASP A 152 13.49 7.74 -8.48
C ASP A 152 13.96 9.19 -8.31
N GLY A 153 15.01 9.37 -7.51
CA GLY A 153 15.58 10.68 -7.20
C GLY A 153 14.77 11.53 -6.19
N ILE A 154 13.64 11.01 -5.66
CA ILE A 154 12.88 11.72 -4.64
C ILE A 154 13.42 11.37 -3.25
N THR A 155 13.78 12.40 -2.48
CA THR A 155 14.20 12.22 -1.09
C THR A 155 13.02 11.75 -0.23
N PRO A 156 13.21 10.73 0.64
CA PRO A 156 12.17 10.32 1.57
C PRO A 156 11.68 11.46 2.45
N SER A 157 10.38 11.58 2.58
CA SER A 157 9.73 12.56 3.48
C SER A 157 9.79 12.12 4.94
N ALA A 158 9.76 10.80 5.18
CA ALA A 158 9.93 10.22 6.50
C ALA A 158 10.54 8.82 6.40
N LYS A 159 11.30 8.44 7.42
CA LYS A 159 11.81 7.08 7.60
C LYS A 159 11.60 6.67 9.05
N ARG A 160 11.23 5.40 9.25
CA ARG A 160 11.25 4.82 10.59
C ARG A 160 12.69 4.71 11.04
N SER A 161 13.06 5.44 12.09
CA SER A 161 14.34 5.28 12.76
C SER A 161 14.18 4.32 13.95
N ASN A 162 15.24 3.57 14.29
CA ASN A 162 15.24 2.74 15.49
C ASN A 162 15.23 3.57 16.78
N ASP A 163 15.50 4.87 16.66
CA ASP A 163 15.55 5.83 17.78
C ASP A 163 14.20 6.49 18.07
N GLU A 164 13.17 6.24 17.25
CA GLU A 164 11.80 6.70 17.53
C GLU A 164 11.15 5.82 18.62
N ALA A 165 11.63 5.98 19.86
CA ALA A 165 11.13 5.29 21.05
C ALA A 165 9.63 5.49 21.32
N PHE A 166 8.98 6.40 20.60
CA PHE A 166 7.58 6.77 20.79
C PHE A 166 6.60 6.08 19.85
N LEU A 167 7.06 5.45 18.76
CA LEU A 167 6.19 4.78 17.82
C LEU A 167 6.19 3.26 18.05
N PRO A 168 5.05 2.65 18.44
CA PRO A 168 4.95 1.21 18.60
C PRO A 168 5.43 0.45 17.35
N SER A 169 6.05 -0.69 17.57
CA SER A 169 6.70 -1.47 16.48
C SER A 169 5.72 -2.07 15.46
N ASP A 170 4.44 -2.01 15.72
CA ASP A 170 3.36 -2.52 14.86
C ASP A 170 2.45 -1.42 14.29
N ILE A 171 2.75 -0.14 14.54
CA ILE A 171 2.04 1.00 13.97
C ILE A 171 2.91 1.62 12.87
N SER A 172 2.30 1.92 11.71
CA SER A 172 2.97 2.58 10.60
C SER A 172 3.32 4.05 10.90
N ILE A 173 4.45 4.53 10.32
CA ILE A 173 4.84 5.96 10.37
C ILE A 173 3.81 6.87 9.69
N ILE A 174 2.89 6.33 8.89
CA ILE A 174 1.82 7.09 8.24
C ILE A 174 0.94 7.85 9.24
N ILE A 175 0.90 7.40 10.49
CA ILE A 175 0.15 8.08 11.57
C ILE A 175 0.65 9.52 11.79
N ALA A 176 1.94 9.77 11.62
CA ALA A 176 2.50 11.11 11.74
C ALA A 176 2.11 12.00 10.55
N TYR A 177 1.97 11.41 9.36
CA TYR A 177 1.52 12.09 8.15
C TYR A 177 0.02 12.41 8.20
N ASN A 178 -0.81 11.49 8.70
CA ASN A 178 -2.27 11.69 8.80
C ASN A 178 -2.70 12.71 9.87
N LYS A 179 -1.80 13.12 10.76
CA LYS A 179 -2.08 14.12 11.83
C LYS A 179 -1.76 15.56 11.41
N GLN A 180 -1.20 15.76 10.23
CA GLN A 180 -0.96 17.08 9.65
C GLN A 180 -2.18 17.56 8.87
#